data_70b6e9cd2d22adc510fa921e052cd9dd
#
_entry.id   70b6e9cd2d22adc510fa921e052cd9dd
#
_cell.length_a   1.000
_cell.length_b   1.000
_cell.length_c   1.000
_cell.angle_alpha   90.00
_cell.angle_beta   90.00
_cell.angle_gamma   90.00
#
_symmetry.space_group_name_H-M   'P 1'
#
loop_
_entity.id
_entity.type
_entity.pdbx_description
1 polymer ?
#
loop_
_entity_poly.entity_id
_entity_poly.type
_entity_poly.pdbx_seq_one_letter_code
_entity_poly.pdbx_strand_id
1 'polypeptide(L)'
;MSGRLQPYATQLADGIAALGLVLPQETVDRLLAFGELLLKWNKVYNLTAIRSPQELITHHLLDSLAVLPHLAAVNRLADIGSGGGLPGVVLAIVRPGLVVSSIETVGKKASFQQQAKIELGLGNFTVLNKRVEQVQPDALPGGAPEGVISRAFSSLADFVTLSGHLVAEGGALYAMKGVNPVDEIAALPAGWAVTATHPLVVPGLDAERHLLVIRRA
;
A
#
# COMPACT_ATOMS: atom_id res chain seq x y z
N MET A 1 28.39 -6.33 1.25
CA MET A 1 27.77 -7.65 0.97
C MET A 1 26.65 -7.42 -0.02
N SER A 2 26.65 -8.11 -1.16
CA SER A 2 25.57 -7.99 -2.14
C SER A 2 24.26 -8.44 -1.49
N GLY A 3 23.22 -7.62 -1.54
CA GLY A 3 21.89 -7.94 -1.01
C GLY A 3 21.25 -9.10 -1.78
N ARG A 4 20.27 -9.77 -1.18
CA ARG A 4 19.54 -10.90 -1.80
C ARG A 4 18.68 -10.46 -2.98
N LEU A 5 18.27 -9.18 -3.03
CA LEU A 5 17.49 -8.57 -4.10
C LEU A 5 18.37 -7.94 -5.20
N GLN A 6 19.67 -7.74 -4.95
CA GLN A 6 20.56 -7.16 -5.95
C GLN A 6 20.52 -7.89 -7.32
N PRO A 7 20.46 -9.23 -7.39
CA PRO A 7 20.30 -9.94 -8.66
C PRO A 7 18.99 -9.64 -9.40
N TYR A 8 18.00 -9.08 -8.73
CA TYR A 8 16.69 -8.75 -9.27
C TYR A 8 16.48 -7.25 -9.51
N ALA A 9 17.54 -6.45 -9.40
CA ALA A 9 17.48 -5.00 -9.62
C ALA A 9 16.98 -4.66 -11.04
N THR A 10 17.47 -5.39 -12.05
CA THR A 10 17.02 -5.24 -13.44
C THR A 10 15.54 -5.58 -13.59
N GLN A 11 15.06 -6.67 -12.98
CA GLN A 11 13.64 -7.03 -12.99
C GLN A 11 12.75 -5.91 -12.39
N LEU A 12 13.20 -5.29 -11.29
CA LEU A 12 12.47 -4.16 -10.70
C LEU A 12 12.47 -2.96 -11.64
N ALA A 13 13.62 -2.60 -12.21
CA ALA A 13 13.74 -1.46 -13.13
C ALA A 13 12.88 -1.64 -14.39
N ASP A 14 12.92 -2.82 -15.02
CA ASP A 14 12.10 -3.16 -16.19
C ASP A 14 10.61 -3.13 -15.84
N GLY A 15 10.24 -3.65 -14.67
CA GLY A 15 8.86 -3.60 -14.19
C GLY A 15 8.37 -2.17 -13.95
N ILE A 16 9.20 -1.30 -13.35
CA ILE A 16 8.89 0.12 -13.18
C ILE A 16 8.66 0.80 -14.54
N ALA A 17 9.54 0.56 -15.51
CA ALA A 17 9.41 1.08 -16.87
C ALA A 17 8.13 0.56 -17.56
N ALA A 18 7.80 -0.73 -17.40
CA ALA A 18 6.59 -1.34 -17.95
C ALA A 18 5.29 -0.78 -17.31
N LEU A 19 5.35 -0.29 -16.07
CA LEU A 19 4.26 0.47 -15.42
C LEU A 19 4.15 1.91 -15.94
N GLY A 20 5.04 2.33 -16.86
CA GLY A 20 5.08 3.72 -17.36
C GLY A 20 5.66 4.71 -16.33
N LEU A 21 6.35 4.23 -15.31
CA LEU A 21 6.93 5.06 -14.27
C LEU A 21 8.40 5.37 -14.58
N VAL A 22 8.82 6.59 -14.26
CA VAL A 22 10.23 7.02 -14.32
C VAL A 22 10.66 7.40 -12.91
N LEU A 23 11.53 6.58 -12.32
CA LEU A 23 12.02 6.78 -10.96
C LEU A 23 13.54 7.01 -10.98
N PRO A 24 14.08 7.94 -10.16
CA PRO A 24 15.51 8.07 -9.96
C PRO A 24 16.15 6.79 -9.43
N GLN A 25 17.41 6.52 -9.79
CA GLN A 25 18.12 5.31 -9.33
C GLN A 25 18.14 5.19 -7.81
N GLU A 26 18.34 6.29 -7.10
CA GLU A 26 18.26 6.33 -5.64
C GLU A 26 16.93 5.81 -5.09
N THR A 27 15.81 6.12 -5.75
CA THR A 27 14.49 5.62 -5.37
C THR A 27 14.38 4.12 -5.60
N VAL A 28 14.90 3.62 -6.72
CA VAL A 28 14.96 2.16 -7.01
C VAL A 28 15.81 1.44 -5.97
N ASP A 29 16.96 2.00 -5.59
CA ASP A 29 17.83 1.45 -4.56
C ASP A 29 17.15 1.40 -3.18
N ARG A 30 16.35 2.42 -2.84
CA ARG A 30 15.55 2.44 -1.60
C ARG A 30 14.42 1.41 -1.62
N LEU A 31 13.79 1.15 -2.77
CA LEU A 31 12.82 0.06 -2.92
C LEU A 31 13.47 -1.31 -2.70
N LEU A 32 14.66 -1.54 -3.26
CA LEU A 32 15.42 -2.77 -3.02
C LEU A 32 15.82 -2.90 -1.55
N ALA A 33 16.28 -1.82 -0.92
CA ALA A 33 16.62 -1.81 0.51
C ALA A 33 15.41 -2.15 1.40
N PHE A 34 14.23 -1.63 1.08
CA PHE A 34 12.99 -1.99 1.75
C PHE A 34 12.68 -3.49 1.59
N GLY A 35 12.79 -4.01 0.38
CA GLY A 35 12.56 -5.44 0.11
C GLY A 35 13.55 -6.34 0.88
N GLU A 36 14.83 -5.96 0.95
CA GLU A 36 15.84 -6.67 1.76
C GLU A 36 15.47 -6.71 3.23
N LEU A 37 15.04 -5.57 3.77
CA LEU A 37 14.59 -5.46 5.15
C LEU A 37 13.38 -6.34 5.41
N LEU A 38 12.40 -6.34 4.51
CA LEU A 38 11.21 -7.18 4.58
C LEU A 38 11.58 -8.67 4.56
N LEU A 39 12.46 -9.12 3.65
CA LEU A 39 12.94 -10.50 3.61
C LEU A 39 13.68 -10.91 4.88
N LYS A 40 14.50 -10.00 5.45
CA LYS A 40 15.21 -10.25 6.70
C LYS A 40 14.24 -10.49 7.86
N TRP A 41 13.30 -9.59 8.06
CA TRP A 41 12.34 -9.66 9.15
C TRP A 41 11.31 -10.79 8.96
N ASN A 42 10.95 -11.09 7.71
CA ASN A 42 9.99 -12.17 7.41
C ASN A 42 10.44 -13.55 7.87
N LYS A 43 11.77 -13.77 7.98
CA LYS A 43 12.32 -15.04 8.52
C LYS A 43 11.92 -15.32 9.97
N VAL A 44 11.69 -14.25 10.74
CA VAL A 44 11.41 -14.34 12.19
C VAL A 44 9.94 -14.07 12.49
N TYR A 45 9.36 -13.09 11.81
CA TYR A 45 8.05 -12.54 12.22
C TYR A 45 6.87 -12.95 11.33
N ASN A 46 7.13 -13.64 10.19
CA ASN A 46 6.11 -14.03 9.23
C ASN A 46 5.21 -12.84 8.82
N LEU A 47 5.85 -11.78 8.29
CA LEU A 47 5.18 -10.54 7.87
C LEU A 47 4.37 -10.73 6.59
N THR A 48 4.80 -11.67 5.73
CA THR A 48 4.18 -12.01 4.46
C THR A 48 4.36 -13.50 4.14
N ALA A 49 3.47 -14.05 3.33
CA ALA A 49 3.58 -15.42 2.81
C ALA A 49 4.70 -15.55 1.75
N ILE A 50 5.05 -14.45 1.07
CA ILE A 50 6.09 -14.43 0.03
C ILE A 50 7.46 -14.58 0.66
N ARG A 51 8.23 -15.57 0.18
CA ARG A 51 9.58 -15.87 0.67
C ARG A 51 10.65 -15.81 -0.41
N SER A 52 10.24 -15.92 -1.67
CA SER A 52 11.11 -15.79 -2.84
C SER A 52 11.47 -14.33 -3.07
N PRO A 53 12.76 -13.98 -3.22
CA PRO A 53 13.19 -12.64 -3.60
C PRO A 53 12.55 -12.17 -4.91
N GLN A 54 12.46 -13.05 -5.91
CA GLN A 54 11.86 -12.75 -7.22
C GLN A 54 10.37 -12.42 -7.08
N GLU A 55 9.61 -13.24 -6.33
CA GLU A 55 8.19 -12.99 -6.10
C GLU A 55 7.95 -11.71 -5.29
N LEU A 56 8.87 -11.35 -4.40
CA LEU A 56 8.75 -10.10 -3.64
C LEU A 56 8.76 -8.89 -4.57
N ILE A 57 9.59 -8.90 -5.62
CA ILE A 57 9.59 -7.83 -6.62
C ILE A 57 8.21 -7.67 -7.25
N THR A 58 7.62 -8.76 -7.75
CA THR A 58 6.34 -8.71 -8.47
C THR A 58 5.14 -8.52 -7.55
N HIS A 59 4.99 -9.39 -6.53
CA HIS A 59 3.81 -9.44 -5.67
C HIS A 59 3.75 -8.35 -4.60
N HIS A 60 4.88 -7.67 -4.35
CA HIS A 60 4.93 -6.62 -3.33
C HIS A 60 5.34 -5.27 -3.90
N LEU A 61 6.53 -5.15 -4.52
CA LEU A 61 7.01 -3.85 -4.96
C LEU A 61 6.23 -3.36 -6.19
N LEU A 62 6.17 -4.15 -7.27
CA LEU A 62 5.47 -3.75 -8.49
C LEU A 62 3.95 -3.69 -8.30
N ASP A 63 3.37 -4.63 -7.54
CA ASP A 63 1.94 -4.61 -7.17
C ASP A 63 1.58 -3.31 -6.42
N SER A 64 2.43 -2.87 -5.49
CA SER A 64 2.25 -1.61 -4.77
C SER A 64 2.46 -0.37 -5.65
N LEU A 65 3.36 -0.43 -6.63
CA LEU A 65 3.60 0.66 -7.58
C LEU A 65 2.48 0.83 -8.59
N ALA A 66 1.79 -0.26 -8.94
CA ALA A 66 0.73 -0.25 -9.94
C ALA A 66 -0.45 0.68 -9.59
N VAL A 67 -0.65 1.01 -8.30
CA VAL A 67 -1.72 1.93 -7.88
C VAL A 67 -1.31 3.41 -7.98
N LEU A 68 -0.01 3.70 -8.13
CA LEU A 68 0.53 5.06 -8.05
C LEU A 68 -0.13 6.05 -9.03
N PRO A 69 -0.38 5.71 -10.31
CA PRO A 69 -1.05 6.61 -11.25
C PRO A 69 -2.45 7.04 -10.81
N HIS A 70 -3.15 6.17 -10.07
CA HIS A 70 -4.52 6.43 -9.59
C HIS A 70 -4.58 7.30 -8.33
N LEU A 71 -3.44 7.58 -7.73
CA LEU A 71 -3.31 8.39 -6.51
C LEU A 71 -2.74 9.80 -6.80
N ALA A 72 -2.70 10.24 -8.06
CA ALA A 72 -2.04 11.50 -8.44
C ALA A 72 -2.57 12.73 -7.66
N ALA A 73 -3.87 12.78 -7.39
CA ALA A 73 -4.51 13.87 -6.65
C ALA A 73 -4.51 13.69 -5.11
N VAL A 74 -3.93 12.60 -4.60
CA VAL A 74 -3.90 12.30 -3.16
C VAL A 74 -2.59 12.81 -2.59
N ASN A 75 -2.65 13.67 -1.57
CA ASN A 75 -1.47 14.20 -0.86
C ASN A 75 -1.32 13.59 0.55
N ARG A 76 -2.41 13.13 1.13
CA ARG A 76 -2.44 12.41 2.41
C ARG A 76 -3.16 11.09 2.22
N LEU A 77 -2.51 10.02 2.58
CA LEU A 77 -2.99 8.64 2.40
C LEU A 77 -2.96 7.91 3.74
N ALA A 78 -4.05 7.24 4.09
CA ALA A 78 -4.04 6.26 5.18
C ALA A 78 -4.01 4.84 4.59
N ASP A 79 -3.04 4.02 5.00
CA ASP A 79 -2.92 2.61 4.60
C ASP A 79 -3.39 1.71 5.75
N ILE A 80 -4.52 1.03 5.55
CA ILE A 80 -5.20 0.27 6.59
C ILE A 80 -4.89 -1.21 6.51
N GLY A 81 -4.42 -1.76 7.64
CA GLY A 81 -4.01 -3.16 7.70
C GLY A 81 -2.79 -3.43 6.83
N SER A 82 -1.88 -2.48 6.78
CA SER A 82 -0.73 -2.43 5.87
C SER A 82 0.25 -3.61 6.00
N GLY A 83 0.14 -4.43 7.05
CA GLY A 83 0.94 -5.64 7.21
C GLY A 83 2.44 -5.37 7.20
N GLY A 84 3.11 -5.88 6.19
CA GLY A 84 4.53 -5.58 5.92
C GLY A 84 4.77 -4.17 5.36
N GLY A 85 3.86 -3.20 5.57
CA GLY A 85 3.99 -1.83 5.08
C GLY A 85 3.62 -1.68 3.60
N LEU A 86 2.70 -2.47 3.10
CA LEU A 86 2.35 -2.54 1.68
C LEU A 86 0.87 -2.19 1.46
N PRO A 87 0.56 -1.22 0.60
CA PRO A 87 1.48 -0.50 -0.29
C PRO A 87 2.17 0.72 0.34
N GLY A 88 1.81 1.14 1.55
CA GLY A 88 2.14 2.43 2.14
C GLY A 88 3.62 2.80 2.16
N VAL A 89 4.53 1.89 2.57
CA VAL A 89 5.99 2.16 2.58
C VAL A 89 6.52 2.37 1.16
N VAL A 90 6.09 1.54 0.21
CA VAL A 90 6.49 1.68 -1.20
C VAL A 90 6.06 3.04 -1.75
N LEU A 91 4.82 3.44 -1.50
CA LEU A 91 4.28 4.74 -1.93
C LEU A 91 5.01 5.92 -1.27
N ALA A 92 5.36 5.80 0.02
CA ALA A 92 6.14 6.82 0.73
C ALA A 92 7.56 6.97 0.17
N ILE A 93 8.19 5.86 -0.27
CA ILE A 93 9.51 5.89 -0.91
C ILE A 93 9.46 6.65 -2.24
N VAL A 94 8.47 6.35 -3.09
CA VAL A 94 8.43 6.87 -4.47
C VAL A 94 7.81 8.27 -4.58
N ARG A 95 7.04 8.70 -3.58
CA ARG A 95 6.42 10.03 -3.51
C ARG A 95 6.76 10.72 -2.19
N PRO A 96 7.93 11.37 -2.07
CA PRO A 96 8.32 12.08 -0.84
C PRO A 96 7.33 13.16 -0.38
N GLY A 97 6.55 13.73 -1.31
CA GLY A 97 5.49 14.71 -1.00
C GLY A 97 4.17 14.08 -0.53
N LEU A 98 4.01 12.76 -0.58
CA LEU A 98 2.83 12.06 -0.08
C LEU A 98 2.97 11.78 1.41
N VAL A 99 2.10 12.32 2.24
CA VAL A 99 2.04 12.00 3.67
C VAL A 99 1.29 10.68 3.85
N VAL A 100 1.96 9.66 4.35
CA VAL A 100 1.38 8.31 4.53
C VAL A 100 1.25 7.99 6.01
N SER A 101 0.03 7.64 6.43
CA SER A 101 -0.28 7.13 7.77
C SER A 101 -0.65 5.66 7.69
N SER A 102 0.22 4.80 8.17
CA SER A 102 -0.05 3.36 8.25
C SER A 102 -0.74 3.03 9.57
N ILE A 103 -1.88 2.33 9.48
CA ILE A 103 -2.65 1.87 10.64
C ILE A 103 -2.64 0.34 10.65
N GLU A 104 -1.94 -0.24 11.64
CA GLU A 104 -1.72 -1.68 11.74
C GLU A 104 -1.94 -2.16 13.18
N THR A 105 -2.78 -3.17 13.35
CA THR A 105 -3.16 -3.71 14.66
C THR A 105 -2.11 -4.65 15.26
N VAL A 106 -1.37 -5.36 14.40
CA VAL A 106 -0.42 -6.39 14.84
C VAL A 106 0.91 -5.75 15.22
N GLY A 107 1.23 -5.71 16.50
CA GLY A 107 2.40 -5.01 17.04
C GLY A 107 3.73 -5.34 16.35
N LYS A 108 4.01 -6.63 16.06
CA LYS A 108 5.24 -7.03 15.35
C LYS A 108 5.32 -6.47 13.93
N LYS A 109 4.18 -6.30 13.23
CA LYS A 109 4.11 -5.69 11.90
C LYS A 109 4.30 -4.17 11.98
N ALA A 110 3.67 -3.52 12.95
CA ALA A 110 3.89 -2.10 13.22
C ALA A 110 5.35 -1.80 13.61
N SER A 111 5.97 -2.64 14.44
CA SER A 111 7.39 -2.53 14.79
C SER A 111 8.31 -2.66 13.58
N PHE A 112 8.01 -3.59 12.67
CA PHE A 112 8.74 -3.70 11.41
C PHE A 112 8.64 -2.42 10.58
N GLN A 113 7.44 -1.87 10.44
CA GLN A 113 7.23 -0.63 9.66
C GLN A 113 7.95 0.56 10.30
N GLN A 114 7.96 0.63 11.63
CA GLN A 114 8.71 1.68 12.35
C GLN A 114 10.22 1.54 12.09
N GLN A 115 10.75 0.30 12.05
CA GLN A 115 12.15 0.06 11.70
C GLN A 115 12.44 0.45 10.25
N ALA A 116 11.55 0.08 9.31
CA ALA A 116 11.66 0.47 7.91
C ALA A 116 11.67 2.00 7.74
N LYS A 117 10.78 2.71 8.45
CA LYS A 117 10.77 4.18 8.48
C LYS A 117 12.13 4.76 8.88
N ILE A 118 12.73 4.22 9.95
CA ILE A 118 14.00 4.71 10.47
C ILE A 118 15.15 4.39 9.50
N GLU A 119 15.30 3.13 9.08
CA GLU A 119 16.40 2.70 8.21
C GLU A 119 16.37 3.38 6.83
N LEU A 120 15.18 3.65 6.31
CA LEU A 120 15.00 4.29 5.01
C LEU A 120 14.83 5.81 5.09
N GLY A 121 14.84 6.41 6.28
CA GLY A 121 14.70 7.86 6.46
C GLY A 121 13.38 8.41 5.93
N LEU A 122 12.25 7.74 6.16
CA LEU A 122 10.93 8.14 5.65
C LEU A 122 10.27 9.19 6.56
N GLY A 123 10.58 10.46 6.34
CA GLY A 123 9.99 11.57 7.10
C GLY A 123 8.50 11.77 6.85
N ASN A 124 8.01 11.31 5.70
CA ASN A 124 6.62 11.38 5.25
C ASN A 124 5.76 10.15 5.62
N PHE A 125 6.29 9.22 6.43
CA PHE A 125 5.61 7.99 6.83
C PHE A 125 5.41 7.94 8.35
N THR A 126 4.19 7.66 8.80
CA THR A 126 3.83 7.53 10.22
C THR A 126 3.15 6.19 10.47
N VAL A 127 3.51 5.52 11.57
CA VAL A 127 2.94 4.22 11.95
C VAL A 127 2.09 4.40 13.20
N LEU A 128 0.84 3.95 13.13
CA LEU A 128 -0.09 3.88 14.26
C LEU A 128 -0.41 2.40 14.54
N ASN A 129 0.06 1.90 15.69
CA ASN A 129 -0.30 0.56 16.13
C ASN A 129 -1.63 0.60 16.90
N LYS A 130 -2.72 0.66 16.16
CA LYS A 130 -4.10 0.77 16.67
C LYS A 130 -5.07 0.04 15.75
N ARG A 131 -6.28 -0.23 16.25
CA ARG A 131 -7.42 -0.57 15.39
C ARG A 131 -7.90 0.69 14.68
N VAL A 132 -8.29 0.55 13.40
CA VAL A 132 -8.68 1.71 12.57
C VAL A 132 -9.89 2.45 13.16
N GLU A 133 -10.82 1.75 13.78
CA GLU A 133 -12.02 2.31 14.41
C GLU A 133 -11.70 3.23 15.61
N GLN A 134 -10.49 3.13 16.16
CA GLN A 134 -10.01 3.94 17.28
C GLN A 134 -9.20 5.17 16.85
N VAL A 135 -8.95 5.29 15.53
CA VAL A 135 -8.18 6.41 14.98
C VAL A 135 -9.15 7.49 14.53
N GLN A 136 -8.94 8.72 15.00
CA GLN A 136 -9.69 9.87 14.55
C GLN A 136 -8.91 10.61 13.45
N PRO A 137 -9.58 11.26 12.49
CA PRO A 137 -8.91 11.96 11.39
C PRO A 137 -7.91 13.03 11.85
N ASP A 138 -8.21 13.74 12.93
CA ASP A 138 -7.35 14.78 13.52
C ASP A 138 -6.08 14.24 14.20
N ALA A 139 -6.06 12.95 14.52
CA ALA A 139 -4.86 12.28 15.04
C ALA A 139 -3.84 11.93 13.93
N LEU A 140 -4.23 12.09 12.67
CA LEU A 140 -3.36 11.81 11.53
C LEU A 140 -2.58 13.07 11.11
N PRO A 141 -1.32 12.92 10.66
CA PRO A 141 -0.54 14.04 10.15
C PRO A 141 -1.27 14.78 9.02
N GLY A 142 -1.56 16.06 9.23
CA GLY A 142 -2.30 16.90 8.30
C GLY A 142 -3.82 16.71 8.31
N GLY A 143 -4.38 15.94 9.24
CA GLY A 143 -5.82 15.71 9.39
C GLY A 143 -6.36 14.62 8.47
N ALA A 144 -7.65 14.66 8.15
CA ALA A 144 -8.32 13.68 7.32
C ALA A 144 -7.62 13.46 5.97
N PRO A 145 -7.25 12.22 5.59
CA PRO A 145 -6.59 11.93 4.32
C PRO A 145 -7.57 12.01 3.14
N GLU A 146 -7.07 12.46 1.98
CA GLU A 146 -7.83 12.42 0.73
C GLU A 146 -8.02 10.99 0.21
N GLY A 147 -7.12 10.09 0.59
CA GLY A 147 -7.19 8.68 0.22
C GLY A 147 -7.06 7.75 1.42
N VAL A 148 -7.85 6.70 1.44
CA VAL A 148 -7.70 5.57 2.36
C VAL A 148 -7.51 4.32 1.52
N ILE A 149 -6.38 3.64 1.66
CA ILE A 149 -6.07 2.45 0.86
C ILE A 149 -5.98 1.21 1.73
N SER A 150 -6.33 0.06 1.17
CA SER A 150 -6.05 -1.25 1.77
C SER A 150 -5.85 -2.32 0.72
N ARG A 151 -4.94 -3.27 1.01
CA ARG A 151 -4.63 -4.41 0.13
C ARG A 151 -5.24 -5.74 0.58
N ALA A 152 -5.73 -5.85 1.78
CA ALA A 152 -6.07 -7.16 2.36
C ALA A 152 -7.30 -7.15 3.26
N PHE A 153 -8.24 -6.25 3.02
CA PHE A 153 -9.51 -6.29 3.74
C PHE A 153 -10.37 -7.48 3.31
N SER A 154 -11.08 -8.07 4.26
CA SER A 154 -11.94 -9.24 4.06
C SER A 154 -13.05 -8.96 3.05
N SER A 155 -13.72 -7.80 3.17
CA SER A 155 -14.77 -7.38 2.26
C SER A 155 -14.75 -5.86 2.03
N LEU A 156 -15.37 -5.39 0.94
CA LEU A 156 -15.55 -3.96 0.70
C LEU A 156 -16.47 -3.32 1.74
N ALA A 157 -17.49 -4.04 2.19
CA ALA A 157 -18.41 -3.57 3.23
C ALA A 157 -17.68 -3.32 4.56
N ASP A 158 -16.82 -4.24 5.00
CA ASP A 158 -16.00 -4.06 6.20
C ASP A 158 -15.01 -2.91 6.03
N PHE A 159 -14.36 -2.82 4.86
CA PHE A 159 -13.42 -1.74 4.58
C PHE A 159 -14.08 -0.37 4.70
N VAL A 160 -15.23 -0.20 4.08
CA VAL A 160 -16.01 1.05 4.14
C VAL A 160 -16.50 1.34 5.57
N THR A 161 -17.09 0.35 6.23
CA THR A 161 -17.67 0.51 7.58
C THR A 161 -16.60 0.90 8.61
N LEU A 162 -15.43 0.24 8.56
CA LEU A 162 -14.39 0.43 9.55
C LEU A 162 -13.50 1.64 9.26
N SER A 163 -13.34 2.03 7.97
CA SER A 163 -12.35 3.05 7.58
C SER A 163 -12.95 4.31 6.98
N GLY A 164 -14.23 4.28 6.59
CA GLY A 164 -14.88 5.38 5.87
C GLY A 164 -14.96 6.69 6.66
N HIS A 165 -14.91 6.62 8.00
CA HIS A 165 -14.90 7.81 8.86
C HIS A 165 -13.59 8.62 8.75
N LEU A 166 -12.49 8.01 8.30
CA LEU A 166 -11.19 8.66 8.18
C LEU A 166 -11.09 9.55 6.94
N VAL A 167 -11.79 9.20 5.85
CA VAL A 167 -11.60 9.88 4.56
C VAL A 167 -12.16 11.29 4.60
N ALA A 168 -11.41 12.25 4.07
CA ALA A 168 -11.82 13.64 3.92
C ALA A 168 -13.07 13.76 3.04
N GLU A 169 -13.80 14.86 3.17
CA GLU A 169 -14.89 15.21 2.24
C GLU A 169 -14.35 15.28 0.80
N GLY A 170 -15.05 14.67 -0.15
CA GLY A 170 -14.62 14.54 -1.54
C GLY A 170 -13.47 13.55 -1.77
N GLY A 171 -12.92 12.94 -0.73
CA GLY A 171 -11.89 11.90 -0.83
C GLY A 171 -12.44 10.55 -1.29
N ALA A 172 -11.58 9.53 -1.29
CA ALA A 172 -11.94 8.18 -1.72
C ALA A 172 -11.27 7.08 -0.91
N LEU A 173 -11.92 5.92 -0.85
CA LEU A 173 -11.30 4.69 -0.42
C LEU A 173 -10.81 3.92 -1.66
N TYR A 174 -9.64 3.32 -1.55
CA TYR A 174 -8.96 2.57 -2.60
C TYR A 174 -8.78 1.12 -2.16
N ALA A 175 -9.58 0.21 -2.69
CA ALA A 175 -9.50 -1.21 -2.36
C ALA A 175 -8.69 -1.96 -3.44
N MET A 176 -7.55 -2.52 -3.04
CA MET A 176 -6.76 -3.42 -3.90
C MET A 176 -7.32 -4.83 -3.78
N LYS A 177 -7.79 -5.38 -4.88
CA LYS A 177 -8.37 -6.73 -4.97
C LYS A 177 -7.67 -7.55 -6.06
N GLY A 178 -7.76 -8.86 -5.97
CA GLY A 178 -7.38 -9.77 -7.04
C GLY A 178 -8.43 -9.74 -8.15
N VAL A 179 -9.36 -10.68 -8.12
CA VAL A 179 -10.50 -10.73 -9.04
C VAL A 179 -11.46 -9.57 -8.74
N ASN A 180 -12.13 -9.04 -9.78
CA ASN A 180 -13.15 -8.02 -9.62
C ASN A 180 -14.31 -8.54 -8.72
N PRO A 181 -14.55 -7.96 -7.53
CA PRO A 181 -15.45 -8.51 -6.54
C PRO A 181 -16.91 -8.04 -6.75
N VAL A 182 -17.56 -8.48 -7.81
CA VAL A 182 -18.91 -8.04 -8.22
C VAL A 182 -19.92 -8.15 -7.07
N ASP A 183 -19.91 -9.27 -6.34
CA ASP A 183 -20.84 -9.50 -5.23
C ASP A 183 -20.56 -8.55 -4.05
N GLU A 184 -19.29 -8.27 -3.75
CA GLU A 184 -18.94 -7.31 -2.70
C GLU A 184 -19.34 -5.88 -3.08
N ILE A 185 -19.28 -5.53 -4.37
CA ILE A 185 -19.73 -4.23 -4.88
C ILE A 185 -21.25 -4.07 -4.65
N ALA A 186 -22.02 -5.10 -4.94
CA ALA A 186 -23.47 -5.10 -4.73
C ALA A 186 -23.86 -5.03 -3.23
N ALA A 187 -22.96 -5.48 -2.35
CA ALA A 187 -23.17 -5.51 -0.89
C ALA A 187 -22.64 -4.27 -0.17
N LEU A 188 -22.23 -3.21 -0.88
CA LEU A 188 -21.74 -1.98 -0.23
C LEU A 188 -22.81 -1.35 0.66
N PRO A 189 -22.41 -0.78 1.81
CA PRO A 189 -23.33 -0.03 2.67
C PRO A 189 -23.95 1.17 1.95
N ALA A 190 -25.20 1.49 2.31
CA ALA A 190 -25.90 2.68 1.80
C ALA A 190 -25.04 3.96 2.01
N GLY A 191 -25.07 4.87 1.03
CA GLY A 191 -24.28 6.09 1.02
C GLY A 191 -22.85 5.91 0.51
N TRP A 192 -22.49 4.72 -0.02
CA TRP A 192 -21.20 4.47 -0.65
C TRP A 192 -21.38 3.78 -2.00
N ALA A 193 -20.56 4.16 -2.96
CA ALA A 193 -20.59 3.57 -4.30
C ALA A 193 -19.17 3.39 -4.86
N VAL A 194 -18.96 2.34 -5.66
CA VAL A 194 -17.77 2.21 -6.50
C VAL A 194 -17.93 3.18 -7.67
N THR A 195 -17.06 4.17 -7.74
CA THR A 195 -17.07 5.18 -8.82
C THR A 195 -16.16 4.82 -9.97
N ALA A 196 -15.18 3.95 -9.74
CA ALA A 196 -14.30 3.41 -10.77
C ALA A 196 -13.73 2.04 -10.35
N THR A 197 -13.51 1.18 -11.33
CA THR A 197 -12.77 -0.07 -11.19
C THR A 197 -11.67 -0.08 -12.25
N HIS A 198 -10.43 -0.10 -11.80
CA HIS A 198 -9.25 -0.10 -12.68
C HIS A 198 -8.59 -1.49 -12.64
N PRO A 199 -8.55 -2.21 -13.78
CA PRO A 199 -7.67 -3.36 -13.87
C PRO A 199 -6.21 -2.88 -13.79
N LEU A 200 -5.43 -3.55 -12.95
CA LEU A 200 -4.00 -3.25 -12.79
C LEU A 200 -3.18 -4.35 -13.46
N VAL A 201 -2.33 -3.96 -14.40
CA VAL A 201 -1.35 -4.86 -14.99
C VAL A 201 -0.06 -4.76 -14.19
N VAL A 202 0.26 -5.81 -13.45
CA VAL A 202 1.51 -5.89 -12.67
C VAL A 202 2.54 -6.68 -13.47
N PRO A 203 3.64 -6.07 -13.92
CA PRO A 203 4.64 -6.75 -14.74
C PRO A 203 5.21 -8.01 -14.05
N GLY A 204 5.19 -9.12 -14.76
CA GLY A 204 5.68 -10.42 -14.26
C GLY A 204 4.75 -11.12 -13.26
N LEU A 205 3.53 -10.62 -13.07
CA LEU A 205 2.52 -11.25 -12.24
C LEU A 205 1.41 -11.84 -13.13
N ASP A 206 1.29 -13.15 -13.15
CA ASP A 206 0.20 -13.87 -13.84
C ASP A 206 -0.99 -14.05 -12.89
N ALA A 207 -1.61 -12.93 -12.53
CA ALA A 207 -2.81 -12.90 -11.68
C ALA A 207 -3.55 -11.58 -11.87
N GLU A 208 -4.88 -11.64 -11.85
CA GLU A 208 -5.71 -10.44 -11.90
C GLU A 208 -5.45 -9.52 -10.70
N ARG A 209 -5.47 -8.22 -10.99
CA ARG A 209 -5.42 -7.16 -9.98
C ARG A 209 -6.38 -6.05 -10.38
N HIS A 210 -7.10 -5.55 -9.38
CA HIS A 210 -8.04 -4.44 -9.56
C HIS A 210 -7.86 -3.42 -8.44
N LEU A 211 -8.00 -2.16 -8.79
CA LEU A 211 -8.15 -1.07 -7.84
C LEU A 211 -9.57 -0.52 -7.95
N LEU A 212 -10.34 -0.67 -6.88
CA LEU A 212 -11.68 -0.09 -6.78
C LEU A 212 -11.58 1.26 -6.08
N VAL A 213 -12.20 2.27 -6.67
CA VAL A 213 -12.33 3.60 -6.08
C VAL A 213 -13.75 3.74 -5.53
N ILE A 214 -13.86 3.89 -4.22
CA ILE A 214 -15.14 3.96 -3.51
C ILE A 214 -15.30 5.36 -2.93
N ARG A 215 -16.45 5.98 -3.15
CA ARG A 215 -16.77 7.33 -2.65
C ARG A 215 -18.10 7.35 -1.93
N ARG A 216 -18.31 8.40 -1.14
CA ARG A 216 -19.65 8.71 -0.63
C ARG A 216 -20.56 9.05 -1.82
N ALA A 217 -21.78 8.45 -1.84
CA ALA A 217 -22.79 8.65 -2.86
C ALA A 217 -23.55 9.97 -2.66
#